data_d1d33cef2a91892db82569086a40c0ac
#
_entry.id   d1d33cef2a91892db82569086a40c0ac
#
_cell.length_a   1.000
_cell.length_b   1.000
_cell.length_c   1.000
_cell.angle_alpha   90.00
_cell.angle_beta   90.00
_cell.angle_gamma   90.00
#
_symmetry.space_group_name_H-M   'P 1'
#
loop_
_entity.id
_entity.type
_entity.pdbx_description
1 polymer ?
#
loop_
_entity_poly.entity_id
_entity_poly.type
_entity_poly.pdbx_seq_one_letter_code
_entity_poly.pdbx_strand_id
1 'polypeptide(L)'
;ENRDQIPFFSGMFQKEVAERICEPPGSKKYGILSVLTQLFYKTELLFHVPPQVFKPPPKVDSAVIRLVRKTDFHLDCDEVLLFQLVKLSFQQRRKTLRNSLKTLNIPKMLTEDSIFDLRPEKLSGKDFVQLAKQIGHGNISN
;
A
#
# COMPACT_ATOMS: atom_id res chain seq x y z
N GLU A 1 -12.43 1.91 -6.82
CA GLU A 1 -13.42 1.89 -7.90
C GLU A 1 -13.82 3.29 -8.35
N ASN A 2 -13.96 4.22 -7.41
CA ASN A 2 -14.37 5.59 -7.72
C ASN A 2 -13.20 6.57 -7.73
N ARG A 3 -11.96 6.09 -7.75
CA ARG A 3 -10.79 6.98 -7.63
C ARG A 3 -10.70 8.02 -8.74
N ASP A 4 -11.18 7.70 -9.95
CA ASP A 4 -11.16 8.63 -11.07
C ASP A 4 -12.19 9.75 -10.93
N GLN A 5 -13.20 9.54 -10.09
CA GLN A 5 -14.28 10.49 -9.85
C GLN A 5 -14.07 11.32 -8.59
N ILE A 6 -13.11 10.91 -7.72
CA ILE A 6 -12.86 11.57 -6.44
C ILE A 6 -11.46 12.17 -6.46
N PRO A 7 -11.32 13.46 -6.87
CA PRO A 7 -10.00 14.09 -6.93
C PRO A 7 -9.44 14.42 -5.55
N PHE A 8 -10.32 14.51 -4.54
CA PHE A 8 -9.94 14.98 -3.23
C PHE A 8 -10.93 14.44 -2.19
N PHE A 9 -10.42 14.08 -1.03
CA PHE A 9 -11.24 13.57 0.07
C PHE A 9 -10.63 13.97 1.40
N SER A 10 -11.47 14.43 2.32
CA SER A 10 -11.08 14.63 3.71
C SER A 10 -12.09 13.89 4.58
N GLY A 11 -11.60 13.21 5.62
CA GLY A 11 -12.48 12.47 6.48
C GLY A 11 -11.83 12.13 7.81
N MET A 12 -12.68 11.70 8.74
CA MET A 12 -12.27 11.31 10.08
C MET A 12 -12.27 9.79 10.18
N PHE A 13 -11.20 9.24 10.72
CA PHE A 13 -11.01 7.81 10.93
C PHE A 13 -10.52 7.56 12.35
N GLN A 14 -10.61 6.31 12.80
CA GLN A 14 -9.89 5.92 14.00
C GLN A 14 -8.41 6.23 13.81
N LYS A 15 -7.76 6.70 14.87
CA LYS A 15 -6.36 7.13 14.83
C LYS A 15 -5.46 6.07 14.20
N GLU A 16 -5.61 4.81 14.60
CA GLU A 16 -4.77 3.73 14.09
C GLU A 16 -4.92 3.54 12.58
N VAL A 17 -6.14 3.61 12.07
CA VAL A 17 -6.41 3.48 10.63
C VAL A 17 -5.82 4.65 9.87
N ALA A 18 -6.02 5.86 10.36
CA ALA A 18 -5.47 7.07 9.74
C ALA A 18 -3.95 7.02 9.67
N GLU A 19 -3.30 6.61 10.75
CA GLU A 19 -1.84 6.49 10.79
C GLU A 19 -1.33 5.46 9.78
N ARG A 20 -2.03 4.32 9.64
CA ARG A 20 -1.64 3.29 8.66
C ARG A 20 -1.77 3.80 7.24
N ILE A 21 -2.83 4.55 6.93
CA ILE A 21 -3.02 5.11 5.58
C ILE A 21 -1.88 6.06 5.21
N CYS A 22 -1.43 6.87 6.16
CA CYS A 22 -0.43 7.90 5.92
C CYS A 22 1.02 7.47 6.19
N GLU A 23 1.24 6.26 6.69
CA GLU A 23 2.57 5.80 7.11
C GLU A 23 3.50 5.58 5.93
N PRO A 24 4.73 6.13 5.96
CA PRO A 24 5.73 5.84 4.93
C PRO A 24 6.32 4.44 5.09
N PRO A 25 7.01 3.91 4.06
CA PRO A 25 7.67 2.60 4.16
C PRO A 25 8.67 2.53 5.32
N GLY A 26 8.85 1.34 5.86
CA GLY A 26 9.88 1.06 6.85
C GLY A 26 9.40 0.75 8.26
N SER A 27 8.11 0.90 8.56
CA SER A 27 7.58 0.70 9.89
C SER A 27 6.57 -0.43 9.96
N LYS A 28 6.19 -0.82 11.17
CA LYS A 28 5.15 -1.84 11.40
C LYS A 28 3.76 -1.36 10.99
N LYS A 29 3.51 -0.06 10.99
CA LYS A 29 2.21 0.50 10.60
C LYS A 29 2.02 0.49 9.09
N TYR A 30 3.11 0.46 8.34
CA TYR A 30 3.06 0.41 6.89
C TYR A 30 2.51 -0.95 6.45
N GLY A 31 1.45 -0.94 5.65
CA GLY A 31 0.79 -2.16 5.22
C GLY A 31 0.02 -1.98 3.93
N ILE A 32 -0.93 -2.89 3.68
CA ILE A 32 -1.72 -2.89 2.44
C ILE A 32 -2.42 -1.53 2.23
N LEU A 33 -3.07 -1.00 3.27
CA LEU A 33 -3.75 0.29 3.16
C LEU A 33 -2.79 1.41 2.79
N SER A 34 -1.60 1.41 3.39
CA SER A 34 -0.58 2.42 3.08
C SER A 34 -0.18 2.37 1.61
N VAL A 35 0.18 1.18 1.13
CA VAL A 35 0.64 0.98 -0.25
C VAL A 35 -0.42 1.40 -1.25
N LEU A 36 -1.63 0.85 -1.12
CA LEU A 36 -2.68 1.05 -2.12
C LEU A 36 -3.19 2.49 -2.13
N THR A 37 -3.35 3.09 -0.96
CA THR A 37 -3.82 4.49 -0.89
C THR A 37 -2.76 5.43 -1.43
N GLN A 38 -1.50 5.27 -1.01
CA GLN A 38 -0.43 6.18 -1.41
C GLN A 38 -0.02 6.04 -2.87
N LEU A 39 -0.37 4.93 -3.52
CA LEU A 39 -0.16 4.81 -4.96
C LEU A 39 -0.97 5.83 -5.75
N PHE A 40 -2.24 6.03 -5.36
CA PHE A 40 -3.16 6.86 -6.11
C PHE A 40 -3.40 8.23 -5.51
N TYR A 41 -3.05 8.43 -4.24
CA TYR A 41 -3.33 9.65 -3.50
C TYR A 41 -2.12 10.12 -2.73
N LYS A 42 -1.95 11.43 -2.63
CA LYS A 42 -1.12 12.03 -1.61
C LYS A 42 -1.91 11.98 -0.32
N THR A 43 -1.29 11.48 0.75
CA THR A 43 -1.94 11.33 2.04
C THR A 43 -1.35 12.29 3.05
N GLU A 44 -2.20 12.91 3.85
CA GLU A 44 -1.77 13.84 4.87
C GLU A 44 -2.63 13.67 6.12
N LEU A 45 -1.98 13.45 7.26
CA LEU A 45 -2.66 13.43 8.54
C LEU A 45 -2.71 14.87 9.05
N LEU A 46 -3.92 15.44 9.13
CA LEU A 46 -4.10 16.85 9.45
C LEU A 46 -4.02 17.10 10.96
N PHE A 47 -4.80 16.34 11.74
CA PHE A 47 -4.81 16.50 13.20
C PHE A 47 -5.50 15.32 13.87
N HIS A 48 -5.22 15.15 15.16
CA HIS A 48 -5.87 14.15 15.99
C HIS A 48 -7.07 14.78 16.70
N VAL A 49 -8.11 13.96 16.92
CA VAL A 49 -9.31 14.39 17.63
C VAL A 49 -9.48 13.50 18.85
N PRO A 50 -9.34 14.05 20.08
CA PRO A 50 -9.48 13.25 21.27
C PRO A 50 -10.93 12.80 21.49
N PRO A 51 -11.16 11.65 22.16
CA PRO A 51 -12.51 11.12 22.37
C PRO A 51 -13.46 12.08 23.09
N GLN A 52 -12.93 12.95 23.93
CA GLN A 52 -13.70 13.84 24.78
C GLN A 52 -14.55 14.86 24.02
N VAL A 53 -14.24 15.12 22.73
CA VAL A 53 -15.03 16.07 21.94
C VAL A 53 -16.36 15.49 21.43
N PHE A 54 -16.57 14.18 21.58
CA PHE A 54 -17.78 13.50 21.12
C PHE A 54 -18.74 13.18 22.26
N LYS A 55 -20.04 13.07 21.92
CA LYS A 55 -21.09 12.69 22.91
C LYS A 55 -21.96 11.59 22.29
N PRO A 56 -21.89 10.32 22.74
CA PRO A 56 -20.93 9.82 23.73
C PRO A 56 -19.53 9.72 23.16
N PRO A 57 -18.46 9.78 24.00
CA PRO A 57 -17.10 9.68 23.47
C PRO A 57 -16.83 8.28 22.94
N PRO A 58 -16.12 8.16 21.77
CA PRO A 58 -15.69 6.85 21.27
C PRO A 58 -14.62 6.27 22.18
N LYS A 59 -14.39 4.96 22.07
CA LYS A 59 -13.41 4.26 22.90
C LYS A 59 -11.96 4.53 22.49
N VAL A 60 -11.75 5.05 21.30
CA VAL A 60 -10.41 5.29 20.73
C VAL A 60 -10.31 6.70 20.17
N ASP A 61 -9.08 7.18 20.07
CA ASP A 61 -8.81 8.47 19.44
C ASP A 61 -9.15 8.41 17.94
N SER A 62 -9.49 9.56 17.39
CA SER A 62 -9.74 9.73 15.98
C SER A 62 -8.70 10.67 15.36
N ALA A 63 -8.60 10.67 14.05
CA ALA A 63 -7.73 11.57 13.31
C ALA A 63 -8.40 11.96 12.00
N VAL A 64 -8.13 13.19 11.56
CA VAL A 64 -8.60 13.68 10.27
C VAL A 64 -7.45 13.61 9.28
N ILE A 65 -7.71 13.00 8.12
CA ILE A 65 -6.73 12.90 7.04
C ILE A 65 -7.28 13.55 5.78
N ARG A 66 -6.38 13.91 4.90
CA ARG A 66 -6.71 14.42 3.57
C ARG A 66 -6.03 13.56 2.52
N LEU A 67 -6.80 13.18 1.51
CA LEU A 67 -6.32 12.42 0.36
C LEU A 67 -6.50 13.29 -0.88
N VAL A 68 -5.42 13.54 -1.61
CA VAL A 68 -5.46 14.28 -2.87
C VAL A 68 -5.01 13.36 -3.98
N ARG A 69 -5.84 13.18 -5.00
CA ARG A 69 -5.53 12.28 -6.11
C ARG A 69 -4.29 12.76 -6.86
N LYS A 70 -3.40 11.81 -7.18
CA LYS A 70 -2.22 12.09 -7.99
C LYS A 70 -2.64 12.21 -9.45
N THR A 71 -2.43 13.39 -10.04
CA THR A 71 -2.85 13.68 -11.41
C THR A 71 -1.88 13.12 -12.46
N ASP A 72 -0.61 12.99 -12.11
CA ASP A 72 0.44 12.56 -13.04
C ASP A 72 0.73 11.06 -12.95
N PHE A 73 -0.09 10.32 -12.20
CA PHE A 73 0.14 8.90 -11.98
C PHE A 73 -0.70 8.06 -12.95
N HIS A 74 -0.02 7.20 -13.69
CA HIS A 74 -0.65 6.21 -14.55
C HIS A 74 -0.19 4.82 -14.11
N LEU A 75 -1.14 3.93 -13.86
CA LEU A 75 -0.84 2.55 -13.50
C LEU A 75 -0.59 1.77 -14.78
N ASP A 76 0.68 1.48 -15.09
CA ASP A 76 1.08 0.80 -16.32
C ASP A 76 1.48 -0.67 -16.10
N CYS A 77 0.81 -1.30 -15.15
CA CYS A 77 0.96 -2.73 -14.87
C CYS A 77 -0.43 -3.36 -14.69
N ASP A 78 -0.47 -4.69 -14.66
CA ASP A 78 -1.71 -5.41 -14.38
C ASP A 78 -2.14 -5.13 -12.94
N GLU A 79 -3.29 -4.49 -12.79
CA GLU A 79 -3.83 -4.09 -11.48
C GLU A 79 -4.12 -5.29 -10.58
N VAL A 80 -4.64 -6.38 -11.16
CA VAL A 80 -4.93 -7.62 -10.41
C VAL A 80 -3.65 -8.22 -9.86
N LEU A 81 -2.61 -8.28 -10.70
CA LEU A 81 -1.31 -8.79 -10.27
C LEU A 81 -0.69 -7.91 -9.18
N LEU A 82 -0.79 -6.59 -9.34
CA LEU A 82 -0.28 -5.65 -8.33
C LEU A 82 -0.94 -5.89 -6.97
N PHE A 83 -2.26 -5.97 -6.94
CA PHE A 83 -3.00 -6.19 -5.69
C PHE A 83 -2.64 -7.54 -5.08
N GLN A 84 -2.47 -8.56 -5.91
CA GLN A 84 -2.08 -9.90 -5.46
C GLN A 84 -0.68 -9.87 -4.82
N LEU A 85 0.27 -9.19 -5.45
CA LEU A 85 1.62 -9.04 -4.92
C LEU A 85 1.62 -8.36 -3.54
N VAL A 86 0.90 -7.25 -3.44
CA VAL A 86 0.80 -6.51 -2.18
C VAL A 86 0.15 -7.37 -1.10
N LYS A 87 -0.96 -8.02 -1.43
CA LYS A 87 -1.71 -8.85 -0.49
C LYS A 87 -0.86 -10.01 0.03
N LEU A 88 -0.25 -10.78 -0.88
CA LEU A 88 0.56 -11.94 -0.50
C LEU A 88 1.77 -11.52 0.34
N SER A 89 2.42 -10.42 -0.03
CA SER A 89 3.58 -9.93 0.67
C SER A 89 3.25 -9.59 2.13
N PHE A 90 2.16 -8.86 2.35
CA PHE A 90 1.80 -8.43 3.70
C PHE A 90 1.08 -9.49 4.52
N GLN A 91 0.57 -10.56 3.91
CA GLN A 91 0.05 -11.71 4.65
C GLN A 91 1.16 -12.46 5.39
N GLN A 92 2.38 -12.37 4.89
CA GLN A 92 3.55 -13.00 5.50
C GLN A 92 4.66 -11.95 5.69
N ARG A 93 4.31 -10.86 6.35
CA ARG A 93 5.17 -9.68 6.41
C ARG A 93 6.53 -9.89 7.12
N ARG A 94 6.65 -10.96 7.92
CA ARG A 94 7.93 -11.31 8.55
C ARG A 94 8.88 -12.02 7.59
N LYS A 95 8.37 -12.47 6.45
CA LYS A 95 9.18 -13.18 5.45
C LYS A 95 9.63 -12.23 4.36
N THR A 96 10.73 -12.59 3.71
CA THR A 96 11.19 -11.89 2.51
C THR A 96 10.22 -12.16 1.36
N LEU A 97 10.26 -11.30 0.34
CA LEU A 97 9.42 -11.50 -0.85
C LEU A 97 9.70 -12.84 -1.53
N ARG A 98 10.96 -13.27 -1.51
CA ARG A 98 11.37 -14.58 -2.05
C ARG A 98 10.51 -15.70 -1.49
N ASN A 99 10.22 -15.66 -0.21
CA ASN A 99 9.43 -16.69 0.46
C ASN A 99 7.93 -16.43 0.37
N SER A 100 7.49 -15.20 0.55
CA SER A 100 6.06 -14.88 0.56
C SER A 100 5.41 -15.00 -0.82
N LEU A 101 6.18 -14.84 -1.90
CA LEU A 101 5.67 -14.87 -3.27
C LEU A 101 5.93 -16.20 -3.99
N LYS A 102 6.35 -17.23 -3.28
CA LYS A 102 6.65 -18.56 -3.88
C LYS A 102 5.48 -19.12 -4.68
N THR A 103 4.25 -18.92 -4.23
CA THR A 103 3.06 -19.47 -4.87
C THR A 103 2.81 -18.91 -6.27
N LEU A 104 3.44 -17.78 -6.61
CA LEU A 104 3.27 -17.15 -7.92
C LEU A 104 4.15 -17.79 -9.00
N ASN A 105 5.07 -18.68 -8.63
CA ASN A 105 5.98 -19.34 -9.58
C ASN A 105 6.74 -18.35 -10.46
N ILE A 106 7.30 -17.31 -9.83
CA ILE A 106 8.03 -16.26 -10.54
C ILE A 106 9.31 -16.87 -11.15
N PRO A 107 9.65 -16.53 -12.41
CA PRO A 107 10.87 -17.03 -13.02
C PRO A 107 12.11 -16.76 -12.18
N LYS A 108 12.99 -17.75 -12.08
CA LYS A 108 14.19 -17.65 -11.23
C LYS A 108 15.06 -16.45 -11.58
N MET A 109 15.14 -16.13 -12.86
CA MET A 109 15.91 -14.99 -13.34
C MET A 109 15.46 -13.68 -12.66
N LEU A 110 14.16 -13.53 -12.43
CA LEU A 110 13.62 -12.35 -11.74
C LEU A 110 13.87 -12.41 -10.23
N THR A 111 13.75 -13.59 -9.64
CA THR A 111 13.89 -13.73 -8.17
C THR A 111 15.34 -13.62 -7.71
N GLU A 112 16.31 -13.57 -8.62
CA GLU A 112 17.70 -13.32 -8.28
C GLU A 112 17.96 -11.86 -7.89
N ASP A 113 17.03 -10.95 -8.23
CA ASP A 113 17.13 -9.55 -7.85
C ASP A 113 17.10 -9.41 -6.32
N SER A 114 17.93 -8.54 -5.79
CA SER A 114 18.06 -8.32 -4.35
C SER A 114 16.78 -7.80 -3.70
N ILE A 115 15.85 -7.25 -4.48
CA ILE A 115 14.55 -6.78 -3.95
C ILE A 115 13.78 -7.95 -3.30
N PHE A 116 13.97 -9.17 -3.80
CA PHE A 116 13.33 -10.35 -3.25
C PHE A 116 13.85 -10.77 -1.88
N ASP A 117 14.95 -10.19 -1.44
CA ASP A 117 15.49 -10.43 -0.11
C ASP A 117 14.94 -9.44 0.93
N LEU A 118 14.13 -8.49 0.49
CA LEU A 118 13.50 -7.51 1.37
C LEU A 118 12.15 -8.00 1.89
N ARG A 119 11.76 -7.49 3.05
CA ARG A 119 10.41 -7.65 3.58
C ARG A 119 9.51 -6.56 2.97
N PRO A 120 8.18 -6.81 2.89
CA PRO A 120 7.27 -5.89 2.18
C PRO A 120 7.27 -4.47 2.74
N GLU A 121 7.52 -4.28 4.03
CA GLU A 121 7.53 -2.95 4.66
C GLU A 121 8.63 -2.05 4.12
N LYS A 122 9.64 -2.61 3.46
CA LYS A 122 10.74 -1.85 2.85
C LYS A 122 10.41 -1.34 1.46
N LEU A 123 9.32 -1.80 0.85
CA LEU A 123 8.96 -1.45 -0.52
C LEU A 123 7.92 -0.32 -0.54
N SER A 124 8.16 0.69 -1.41
CA SER A 124 7.16 1.71 -1.71
C SER A 124 6.12 1.16 -2.69
N GLY A 125 5.04 1.92 -2.90
CA GLY A 125 4.07 1.56 -3.92
C GLY A 125 4.69 1.46 -5.31
N LYS A 126 5.62 2.37 -5.64
CA LYS A 126 6.33 2.34 -6.92
C LYS A 126 7.16 1.07 -7.09
N ASP A 127 7.77 0.58 -6.01
CA ASP A 127 8.54 -0.67 -6.05
C ASP A 127 7.63 -1.84 -6.39
N PHE A 128 6.42 -1.90 -5.81
CA PHE A 128 5.46 -2.94 -6.12
C PHE A 128 4.96 -2.86 -7.56
N VAL A 129 4.75 -1.66 -8.08
CA VAL A 129 4.35 -1.46 -9.48
C VAL A 129 5.44 -1.96 -10.41
N GLN A 130 6.70 -1.61 -10.15
CA GLN A 130 7.83 -2.05 -10.96
C GLN A 130 7.96 -3.58 -10.92
N LEU A 131 7.77 -4.18 -9.77
CA LEU A 131 7.80 -5.63 -9.61
C LEU A 131 6.68 -6.30 -10.41
N ALA A 132 5.47 -5.74 -10.37
CA ALA A 132 4.34 -6.24 -11.14
C ALA A 132 4.61 -6.19 -12.64
N LYS A 133 5.24 -5.11 -13.11
CA LYS A 133 5.63 -4.98 -14.52
C LYS A 133 6.61 -6.06 -14.93
N GLN A 134 7.65 -6.27 -14.14
CA GLN A 134 8.68 -7.27 -14.44
C GLN A 134 8.09 -8.68 -14.48
N ILE A 135 7.25 -9.02 -13.52
CA ILE A 135 6.61 -10.33 -13.46
C ILE A 135 5.64 -10.51 -14.62
N GLY A 136 4.84 -9.49 -14.93
CA GLY A 136 3.91 -9.52 -16.05
C GLY A 136 4.60 -9.72 -17.39
N HIS A 137 5.69 -9.01 -17.62
CA HIS A 137 6.48 -9.16 -18.85
C HIS A 137 7.14 -10.54 -18.94
N GLY A 138 7.65 -11.05 -17.81
CA GLY A 138 8.21 -12.40 -17.77
C GLY A 138 7.22 -13.48 -18.12
N ASN A 139 5.98 -13.33 -17.68
CA ASN A 139 4.91 -14.28 -17.98
C ASN A 139 4.46 -14.21 -19.44
N ILE A 140 4.50 -13.01 -20.04
CA ILE A 140 4.11 -12.81 -21.43
C ILE A 140 5.17 -13.38 -22.39
N SER A 141 6.44 -13.31 -22.03
CA SER A 141 7.52 -13.81 -22.88
C SER A 141 7.66 -15.33 -22.85
N ASN A 142 6.86 -16.01 -22.09
CA ASN A 142 6.79 -17.45 -22.11
C ASN A 142 5.64 -17.93 -22.99
#